data_5abce8836ce8b9965917b5596aa882a9
#
_entry.id   5abce8836ce8b9965917b5596aa882a9
#
_cell.length_a   1.000
_cell.length_b   1.000
_cell.length_c   1.000
_cell.angle_alpha   90.00
_cell.angle_beta   90.00
_cell.angle_gamma   90.00
#
_symmetry.space_group_name_H-M   'P 1'
#
loop_
_entity.id
_entity.type
_entity.pdbx_description
1 polymer ?
#
loop_
_entity_poly.entity_id
_entity_poly.type
_entity_poly.pdbx_seq_one_letter_code
_entity_poly.pdbx_strand_id
1 'polypeptide(L)'
;YLASPAGEAVLRDNHAVQRGMGADVALLTPDGLRERFPWLDTQGIALGSLGLSSEGWFDGYSLLQALRRKALAQGARYVQTEAVAVDTQASGGVQHIRALRLADGTRLECSAVVNAAGPWARAVAQWLGIDLPVHARRRTVFHFTCPQQLPGCSLLSDTSGIWLRPEGAGFIAGFCPPEDADPDDLPLDPDHAAFENHVWPKLAERIPAFEALRLH
;
A
#
# COMPACT_ATOMS: atom_id res chain seq x y z
N TYR A 1 3.93 -8.87 -10.57
CA TYR A 1 4.58 -9.52 -9.42
C TYR A 1 5.63 -10.50 -9.92
N LEU A 2 6.83 -10.46 -9.33
CA LEU A 2 7.90 -11.40 -9.62
C LEU A 2 8.04 -12.40 -8.46
N ALA A 3 8.34 -13.65 -8.78
CA ALA A 3 8.57 -14.69 -7.78
C ALA A 3 9.95 -15.32 -7.97
N SER A 4 10.67 -15.53 -6.86
CA SER A 4 11.84 -16.40 -6.80
C SER A 4 11.43 -17.86 -6.90
N PRO A 5 12.37 -18.82 -7.06
CA PRO A 5 12.05 -20.25 -7.00
C PRO A 5 11.25 -20.67 -5.76
N ALA A 6 11.54 -20.07 -4.60
CA ALA A 6 10.81 -20.35 -3.35
C ALA A 6 9.37 -19.82 -3.36
N GLY A 7 9.08 -18.75 -4.11
CA GLY A 7 7.76 -18.13 -4.21
C GLY A 7 6.91 -18.64 -5.38
N GLU A 8 7.47 -19.44 -6.28
CA GLU A 8 6.80 -19.87 -7.52
C GLU A 8 5.49 -20.61 -7.25
N ALA A 9 5.45 -21.54 -6.32
CA ALA A 9 4.25 -22.31 -6.00
C ALA A 9 3.12 -21.41 -5.53
N VAL A 10 3.41 -20.48 -4.62
CA VAL A 10 2.43 -19.50 -4.12
C VAL A 10 1.90 -18.62 -5.25
N LEU A 11 2.75 -18.19 -6.17
CA LEU A 11 2.32 -17.35 -7.29
C LEU A 11 1.39 -18.12 -8.24
N ARG A 12 1.65 -19.42 -8.46
CA ARG A 12 0.77 -20.31 -9.25
C ARG A 12 -0.58 -20.54 -8.59
N ASP A 13 -0.60 -20.78 -7.28
CA ASP A 13 -1.83 -20.98 -6.52
C ASP A 13 -2.69 -19.69 -6.54
N ASN A 14 -2.06 -18.54 -6.32
CA ASN A 14 -2.74 -17.24 -6.42
C ASN A 14 -3.31 -17.01 -7.82
N HIS A 15 -2.54 -17.32 -8.87
CA HIS A 15 -3.01 -17.20 -10.26
C HIS A 15 -4.22 -18.11 -10.50
N ALA A 16 -4.22 -19.35 -10.01
CA ALA A 16 -5.36 -20.26 -10.17
C ALA A 16 -6.63 -19.68 -9.54
N VAL A 17 -6.53 -19.10 -8.34
CA VAL A 17 -7.64 -18.42 -7.66
C VAL A 17 -8.11 -17.21 -8.48
N GLN A 18 -7.19 -16.34 -8.91
CA GLN A 18 -7.49 -15.16 -9.70
C GLN A 18 -8.22 -15.50 -11.01
N ARG A 19 -7.71 -16.50 -11.73
CA ARG A 19 -8.36 -16.98 -12.98
C ARG A 19 -9.73 -17.59 -12.69
N GLY A 20 -9.87 -18.34 -11.61
CA GLY A 20 -11.16 -18.90 -11.16
C GLY A 20 -12.20 -17.82 -10.85
N MET A 21 -11.75 -16.65 -10.42
CA MET A 21 -12.60 -15.46 -10.15
C MET A 21 -12.81 -14.58 -11.40
N GLY A 22 -12.28 -14.97 -12.55
CA GLY A 22 -12.44 -14.25 -13.82
C GLY A 22 -11.43 -13.13 -14.04
N ALA A 23 -10.38 -13.00 -13.21
CA ALA A 23 -9.32 -12.03 -13.44
C ALA A 23 -8.50 -12.39 -14.68
N ASP A 24 -8.16 -11.38 -15.48
CA ASP A 24 -7.36 -11.54 -16.70
C ASP A 24 -5.87 -11.37 -16.37
N VAL A 25 -5.26 -12.44 -15.92
CA VAL A 25 -3.87 -12.50 -15.44
C VAL A 25 -3.10 -13.57 -16.19
N ALA A 26 -1.88 -13.28 -16.63
CA ALA A 26 -0.95 -14.21 -17.26
C ALA A 26 0.21 -14.56 -16.33
N LEU A 27 0.71 -15.80 -16.43
CA LEU A 27 2.00 -16.20 -15.89
C LEU A 27 3.05 -16.14 -17.01
N LEU A 28 4.19 -15.53 -16.69
CA LEU A 28 5.32 -15.36 -17.62
C LEU A 28 6.55 -16.07 -17.05
N THR A 29 7.16 -16.91 -17.88
CA THR A 29 8.50 -17.47 -17.59
C THR A 29 9.56 -16.35 -17.66
N PRO A 30 10.80 -16.60 -17.21
CA PRO A 30 11.89 -15.62 -17.37
C PRO A 30 12.11 -15.21 -18.83
N ASP A 31 11.96 -16.14 -19.78
CA ASP A 31 12.04 -15.83 -21.22
C ASP A 31 10.89 -14.94 -21.67
N GLY A 32 9.66 -15.26 -21.27
CA GLY A 32 8.51 -14.43 -21.58
C GLY A 32 8.57 -13.04 -20.92
N LEU A 33 9.18 -12.93 -19.74
CA LEU A 33 9.46 -11.65 -19.10
C LEU A 33 10.47 -10.83 -19.93
N ARG A 34 11.58 -11.42 -20.37
CA ARG A 34 12.59 -10.75 -21.21
C ARG A 34 12.01 -10.32 -22.57
N GLU A 35 11.19 -11.13 -23.16
CA GLU A 35 10.50 -10.79 -24.42
C GLU A 35 9.55 -9.60 -24.23
N ARG A 36 8.76 -9.63 -23.15
CA ARG A 36 7.75 -8.60 -22.87
C ARG A 36 8.35 -7.29 -22.34
N PHE A 37 9.42 -7.40 -21.54
CA PHE A 37 10.09 -6.29 -20.84
C PHE A 37 11.61 -6.39 -21.04
N PRO A 38 12.13 -6.00 -22.21
CA PRO A 38 13.58 -6.14 -22.52
C PRO A 38 14.52 -5.37 -21.58
N TRP A 39 13.98 -4.43 -20.82
CA TRP A 39 14.68 -3.63 -19.83
C TRP A 39 14.80 -4.29 -18.46
N LEU A 40 14.10 -5.44 -18.25
CA LEU A 40 14.03 -6.13 -16.96
C LEU A 40 15.12 -7.20 -16.86
N ASP A 41 15.96 -7.14 -15.84
CA ASP A 41 16.79 -8.28 -15.47
C ASP A 41 15.95 -9.35 -14.78
N THR A 42 16.07 -10.58 -15.25
CA THR A 42 15.31 -11.72 -14.73
C THR A 42 16.14 -12.67 -13.90
N GLN A 43 17.37 -12.29 -13.53
CA GLN A 43 18.21 -13.14 -12.67
C GLN A 43 17.51 -13.42 -11.33
N GLY A 44 17.51 -14.67 -10.92
CA GLY A 44 16.86 -15.12 -9.67
C GLY A 44 15.33 -15.15 -9.71
N ILE A 45 14.71 -14.86 -10.86
CA ILE A 45 13.26 -14.95 -11.05
C ILE A 45 12.89 -16.30 -11.66
N ALA A 46 11.93 -16.99 -11.06
CA ALA A 46 11.35 -18.21 -11.59
C ALA A 46 10.06 -17.97 -12.38
N LEU A 47 9.26 -16.99 -11.97
CA LEU A 47 7.96 -16.73 -12.56
C LEU A 47 7.56 -15.27 -12.36
N GLY A 48 6.80 -14.71 -13.32
CA GLY A 48 6.11 -13.43 -13.18
C GLY A 48 4.59 -13.61 -13.35
N SER A 49 3.81 -12.79 -12.64
CA SER A 49 2.37 -12.65 -12.83
C SER A 49 2.06 -11.24 -13.32
N LEU A 50 1.36 -11.14 -14.44
CA LEU A 50 1.01 -9.88 -15.11
C LEU A 50 -0.49 -9.78 -15.30
N GLY A 51 -1.13 -8.73 -14.77
CA GLY A 51 -2.49 -8.35 -15.13
C GLY A 51 -2.53 -7.83 -16.56
N LEU A 52 -3.45 -8.35 -17.36
CA LEU A 52 -3.55 -8.01 -18.77
C LEU A 52 -4.61 -6.94 -19.03
N SER A 53 -5.65 -6.90 -18.21
CA SER A 53 -6.75 -5.94 -18.30
C SER A 53 -7.39 -5.67 -16.95
N SER A 54 -8.15 -4.57 -16.86
CA SER A 54 -8.92 -4.17 -15.67
C SER A 54 -8.09 -3.95 -14.40
N GLU A 55 -6.80 -3.77 -14.54
CA GLU A 55 -5.87 -3.39 -13.48
C GLU A 55 -5.22 -2.04 -13.77
N GLY A 56 -4.83 -1.33 -12.70
CA GLY A 56 -4.15 -0.05 -12.83
C GLY A 56 -4.01 0.64 -11.48
N TRP A 57 -3.46 1.83 -11.53
CA TRP A 57 -3.40 2.73 -10.37
C TRP A 57 -4.26 3.97 -10.63
N PHE A 58 -4.64 4.64 -9.58
CA PHE A 58 -5.45 5.84 -9.63
C PHE A 58 -4.91 6.91 -8.68
N ASP A 59 -5.33 8.15 -8.88
CA ASP A 59 -5.07 9.23 -7.95
C ASP A 59 -5.93 9.06 -6.68
N GLY A 60 -5.31 8.57 -5.61
CA GLY A 60 -5.97 8.31 -4.33
C GLY A 60 -6.53 9.58 -3.69
N TYR A 61 -5.86 10.74 -3.85
CA TYR A 61 -6.36 12.00 -3.32
C TYR A 61 -7.63 12.45 -4.06
N SER A 62 -7.65 12.39 -5.37
CA SER A 62 -8.83 12.72 -6.18
C SER A 62 -10.02 11.81 -5.85
N LEU A 63 -9.78 10.52 -5.64
CA LEU A 63 -10.82 9.57 -5.19
C LEU A 63 -11.36 9.94 -3.81
N LEU A 64 -10.47 10.23 -2.84
CA LEU A 64 -10.87 10.69 -1.50
C LEU A 64 -11.76 11.94 -1.58
N GLN A 65 -11.36 12.94 -2.38
CA GLN A 65 -12.15 14.16 -2.54
C GLN A 65 -13.50 13.90 -3.22
N ALA A 66 -13.56 12.98 -4.18
CA ALA A 66 -14.82 12.61 -4.82
C ALA A 66 -15.78 11.93 -3.82
N LEU A 67 -15.27 10.97 -3.02
CA LEU A 67 -16.06 10.30 -1.98
C LEU A 67 -16.53 11.28 -0.91
N ARG A 68 -15.66 12.20 -0.45
CA ARG A 68 -16.02 13.25 0.51
C ARG A 68 -17.13 14.15 -0.03
N ARG A 69 -17.00 14.65 -1.27
CA ARG A 69 -18.06 15.48 -1.90
C ARG A 69 -19.37 14.71 -1.99
N LYS A 70 -19.32 13.43 -2.36
CA LYS A 70 -20.52 12.60 -2.46
C LYS A 70 -21.18 12.41 -1.09
N ALA A 71 -20.42 12.12 -0.05
CA ALA A 71 -20.94 11.97 1.31
C ALA A 71 -21.62 13.24 1.81
N LEU A 72 -20.96 14.40 1.64
CA LEU A 72 -21.55 15.71 2.00
C LEU A 72 -22.84 16.00 1.24
N ALA A 73 -22.89 15.73 -0.07
CA ALA A 73 -24.09 15.90 -0.88
C ALA A 73 -25.25 14.96 -0.46
N GLN A 74 -24.95 13.86 0.20
CA GLN A 74 -25.90 12.92 0.76
C GLN A 74 -26.29 13.24 2.23
N GLY A 75 -25.85 14.39 2.77
CA GLY A 75 -26.20 14.87 4.10
C GLY A 75 -25.23 14.45 5.21
N ALA A 76 -24.11 13.80 4.90
CA ALA A 76 -23.08 13.53 5.91
C ALA A 76 -22.47 14.82 6.41
N ARG A 77 -22.12 14.88 7.70
CA ARG A 77 -21.36 15.97 8.30
C ARG A 77 -19.88 15.58 8.34
N TYR A 78 -19.02 16.43 7.81
CA TYR A 78 -17.58 16.30 7.95
C TYR A 78 -17.09 17.25 9.05
N VAL A 79 -16.49 16.72 10.09
CA VAL A 79 -15.94 17.49 11.21
C VAL A 79 -14.43 17.31 11.21
N GLN A 80 -13.68 18.39 11.02
CA GLN A 80 -12.22 18.37 11.01
C GLN A 80 -11.72 18.52 12.46
N THR A 81 -11.57 17.39 13.12
CA THR A 81 -11.10 17.31 14.51
C THR A 81 -10.55 15.92 14.78
N GLU A 82 -10.00 15.74 15.97
CA GLU A 82 -9.52 14.46 16.48
C GLU A 82 -10.56 13.85 17.43
N ALA A 83 -10.87 12.56 17.25
CA ALA A 83 -11.60 11.77 18.22
C ALA A 83 -10.60 11.25 19.28
N VAL A 84 -10.94 11.36 20.57
CA VAL A 84 -10.03 11.02 21.67
C VAL A 84 -10.57 9.92 22.58
N ALA A 85 -11.87 9.61 22.54
CA ALA A 85 -12.46 8.54 23.34
C ALA A 85 -13.87 8.19 22.85
N VAL A 86 -14.38 7.05 23.30
CA VAL A 86 -15.76 6.59 23.14
C VAL A 86 -16.42 6.47 24.52
N ASP A 87 -17.58 7.09 24.71
CA ASP A 87 -18.40 6.89 25.89
C ASP A 87 -19.29 5.65 25.70
N THR A 88 -19.30 4.79 26.71
CA THR A 88 -20.12 3.58 26.72
C THR A 88 -21.01 3.52 27.96
N GLN A 89 -22.07 2.74 27.88
CA GLN A 89 -22.93 2.41 29.00
C GLN A 89 -23.15 0.91 29.05
N ALA A 90 -22.91 0.29 30.19
CA ALA A 90 -23.22 -1.11 30.43
C ALA A 90 -24.73 -1.30 30.64
N SER A 91 -25.32 -2.26 29.96
CA SER A 91 -26.72 -2.69 30.19
C SER A 91 -26.81 -4.16 29.81
N GLY A 92 -27.36 -4.98 30.72
CA GLY A 92 -27.54 -6.42 30.49
C GLY A 92 -26.21 -7.17 30.22
N GLY A 93 -25.08 -6.71 30.78
CA GLY A 93 -23.76 -7.31 30.54
C GLY A 93 -23.12 -6.94 29.21
N VAL A 94 -23.74 -6.06 28.42
CA VAL A 94 -23.25 -5.57 27.12
C VAL A 94 -22.89 -4.10 27.25
N GLN A 95 -21.76 -3.72 26.63
CA GLN A 95 -21.37 -2.32 26.48
C GLN A 95 -22.03 -1.72 25.23
N HIS A 96 -22.74 -0.61 25.44
CA HIS A 96 -23.39 0.14 24.36
C HIS A 96 -22.69 1.47 24.15
N ILE A 97 -22.33 1.80 22.91
CA ILE A 97 -21.79 3.09 22.55
C ILE A 97 -22.86 4.18 22.75
N ARG A 98 -22.48 5.30 23.33
CA ARG A 98 -23.33 6.47 23.60
C ARG A 98 -22.86 7.74 22.93
N ALA A 99 -21.57 7.94 22.85
CA ALA A 99 -21.02 9.12 22.19
C ALA A 99 -19.54 8.94 21.82
N LEU A 100 -19.10 9.76 20.91
CA LEU A 100 -17.69 10.00 20.59
C LEU A 100 -17.26 11.31 21.25
N ARG A 101 -16.12 11.33 21.94
CA ARG A 101 -15.50 12.54 22.49
C ARG A 101 -14.44 13.08 21.54
N LEU A 102 -14.46 14.39 21.32
CA LEU A 102 -13.54 15.11 20.46
C LEU A 102 -12.51 15.87 21.29
N ALA A 103 -11.37 16.20 20.70
CA ALA A 103 -10.26 16.88 21.36
C ALA A 103 -10.63 18.29 21.89
N ASP A 104 -11.61 18.95 21.27
CA ASP A 104 -12.12 20.25 21.72
C ASP A 104 -13.15 20.15 22.88
N GLY A 105 -13.37 18.95 23.42
CA GLY A 105 -14.34 18.68 24.48
C GLY A 105 -15.77 18.41 23.97
N THR A 106 -16.04 18.56 22.68
CA THR A 106 -17.34 18.27 22.10
C THR A 106 -17.68 16.78 22.28
N ARG A 107 -18.94 16.50 22.59
CA ARG A 107 -19.49 15.15 22.69
C ARG A 107 -20.51 14.95 21.58
N LEU A 108 -20.23 13.99 20.68
CA LEU A 108 -21.13 13.60 19.58
C LEU A 108 -21.89 12.35 19.99
N GLU A 109 -23.19 12.49 20.21
CA GLU A 109 -24.06 11.35 20.53
C GLU A 109 -24.20 10.43 19.30
N CYS A 110 -23.98 9.15 19.52
CA CYS A 110 -24.09 8.11 18.50
C CYS A 110 -24.32 6.74 19.15
N SER A 111 -24.94 5.84 18.40
CA SER A 111 -25.17 4.45 18.82
C SER A 111 -24.17 3.47 18.18
N ALA A 112 -23.40 3.91 17.19
CA ALA A 112 -22.39 3.12 16.49
C ALA A 112 -21.21 3.99 16.08
N VAL A 113 -20.02 3.39 16.03
CA VAL A 113 -18.78 4.00 15.55
C VAL A 113 -18.14 3.06 14.55
N VAL A 114 -17.73 3.60 13.39
CA VAL A 114 -16.93 2.87 12.42
C VAL A 114 -15.47 3.31 12.60
N ASN A 115 -14.63 2.37 12.99
CA ASN A 115 -13.19 2.63 13.13
C ASN A 115 -12.50 2.51 11.76
N ALA A 116 -12.22 3.64 11.14
CA ALA A 116 -11.48 3.76 9.88
C ALA A 116 -10.20 4.61 10.08
N ALA A 117 -9.58 4.49 11.27
CA ALA A 117 -8.46 5.35 11.71
C ALA A 117 -7.09 4.93 11.13
N GLY A 118 -7.05 4.05 10.12
CA GLY A 118 -5.81 3.65 9.45
C GLY A 118 -4.76 3.14 10.45
N PRO A 119 -3.55 3.73 10.49
CA PRO A 119 -2.48 3.31 11.40
C PRO A 119 -2.84 3.40 12.88
N TRP A 120 -3.77 4.26 13.25
CA TRP A 120 -4.25 4.44 14.65
C TRP A 120 -5.44 3.55 15.01
N ALA A 121 -5.88 2.66 14.10
CA ALA A 121 -7.06 1.83 14.33
C ALA A 121 -6.95 0.97 15.59
N ARG A 122 -5.76 0.46 15.93
CA ARG A 122 -5.50 -0.29 17.17
C ARG A 122 -5.76 0.57 18.40
N ALA A 123 -5.25 1.79 18.44
CA ALA A 123 -5.44 2.71 19.57
C ALA A 123 -6.95 3.04 19.75
N VAL A 124 -7.69 3.26 18.65
CA VAL A 124 -9.14 3.50 18.71
C VAL A 124 -9.89 2.26 19.23
N ALA A 125 -9.52 1.05 18.82
CA ALA A 125 -10.11 -0.19 19.29
C ALA A 125 -9.89 -0.41 20.79
N GLN A 126 -8.72 -0.01 21.31
CA GLN A 126 -8.39 -0.10 22.74
C GLN A 126 -9.30 0.75 23.63
N TRP A 127 -9.92 1.82 23.13
CA TRP A 127 -10.93 2.58 23.90
C TRP A 127 -12.14 1.72 24.31
N LEU A 128 -12.35 0.61 23.58
CA LEU A 128 -13.44 -0.36 23.85
C LEU A 128 -12.90 -1.69 24.44
N GLY A 129 -11.62 -1.76 24.80
CA GLY A 129 -10.98 -2.98 25.29
C GLY A 129 -10.77 -4.05 24.22
N ILE A 130 -10.81 -3.68 22.93
CA ILE A 130 -10.60 -4.61 21.82
C ILE A 130 -9.13 -4.61 21.47
N ASP A 131 -8.47 -5.77 21.52
CA ASP A 131 -7.11 -5.95 21.01
C ASP A 131 -7.18 -6.22 19.49
N LEU A 132 -6.97 -5.16 18.71
CA LEU A 132 -6.99 -5.22 17.26
C LEU A 132 -5.55 -5.40 16.75
N PRO A 133 -5.22 -6.50 16.04
CA PRO A 133 -3.86 -6.75 15.55
C PRO A 133 -3.53 -5.92 14.30
N VAL A 134 -3.63 -4.60 14.42
CA VAL A 134 -3.23 -3.63 13.40
C VAL A 134 -2.01 -2.89 13.90
N HIS A 135 -0.93 -2.95 13.13
CA HIS A 135 0.32 -2.30 13.42
C HIS A 135 0.59 -1.19 12.41
N ALA A 136 1.09 -0.08 12.90
CA ALA A 136 1.51 1.01 12.04
C ALA A 136 2.84 0.68 11.37
N ARG A 137 2.99 1.07 10.09
CA ARG A 137 4.24 0.86 9.34
C ARG A 137 4.55 2.08 8.52
N ARG A 138 5.74 2.64 8.70
CA ARG A 138 6.22 3.74 7.87
C ARG A 138 6.66 3.21 6.50
N ARG A 139 6.22 3.90 5.44
CA ARG A 139 6.66 3.62 4.08
C ARG A 139 7.02 4.92 3.40
N THR A 140 8.30 5.09 3.08
CA THR A 140 8.76 6.23 2.28
C THR A 140 8.60 5.88 0.80
N VAL A 141 8.03 6.82 0.05
CA VAL A 141 7.89 6.72 -1.41
C VAL A 141 8.85 7.73 -2.02
N PHE A 142 9.67 7.28 -2.95
CA PHE A 142 10.68 8.07 -3.62
C PHE A 142 10.27 8.35 -5.06
N HIS A 143 10.36 9.61 -5.49
CA HIS A 143 10.13 10.02 -6.86
C HIS A 143 11.45 10.25 -7.59
N PHE A 144 11.59 9.70 -8.80
CA PHE A 144 12.80 9.83 -9.59
C PHE A 144 12.50 9.82 -11.09
N THR A 145 13.46 10.29 -11.88
CA THR A 145 13.42 10.23 -13.33
C THR A 145 14.56 9.36 -13.86
N CYS A 146 14.39 8.80 -15.05
CA CYS A 146 15.39 8.05 -15.77
C CYS A 146 15.45 8.53 -17.23
N PRO A 147 16.66 8.74 -17.81
CA PRO A 147 16.75 9.14 -19.21
C PRO A 147 16.24 8.09 -20.18
N GLN A 148 16.34 6.81 -19.82
CA GLN A 148 15.92 5.70 -20.67
C GLN A 148 14.42 5.46 -20.55
N GLN A 149 13.75 5.23 -21.69
CA GLN A 149 12.37 4.82 -21.72
C GLN A 149 12.24 3.33 -21.34
N LEU A 150 11.21 3.00 -20.56
CA LEU A 150 10.86 1.64 -20.18
C LEU A 150 9.49 1.28 -20.80
N PRO A 151 9.43 0.87 -22.07
CA PRO A 151 8.17 0.63 -22.73
C PRO A 151 7.38 -0.48 -22.04
N GLY A 152 6.08 -0.25 -21.85
CA GLY A 152 5.17 -1.20 -21.21
C GLY A 152 5.38 -1.35 -19.69
N CYS A 153 6.20 -0.50 -19.06
CA CYS A 153 6.38 -0.55 -17.61
C CYS A 153 5.04 -0.36 -16.89
N SER A 154 4.73 -1.28 -16.01
CA SER A 154 3.57 -1.27 -15.12
C SER A 154 4.02 -1.22 -13.67
N LEU A 155 3.08 -1.37 -12.72
CA LEU A 155 3.45 -1.61 -11.33
C LEU A 155 4.22 -2.93 -11.24
N LEU A 156 5.44 -2.87 -10.72
CA LEU A 156 6.32 -4.01 -10.47
C LEU A 156 6.48 -4.19 -8.96
N SER A 157 6.27 -5.41 -8.48
CA SER A 157 6.67 -5.85 -7.14
C SER A 157 7.76 -6.90 -7.30
N ASP A 158 8.93 -6.61 -6.76
CA ASP A 158 10.12 -7.45 -6.87
C ASP A 158 10.32 -8.35 -5.64
N THR A 159 11.03 -9.45 -5.82
CA THR A 159 11.37 -10.41 -4.76
C THR A 159 12.27 -9.83 -3.66
N SER A 160 12.95 -8.72 -3.94
CA SER A 160 13.80 -8.00 -3.00
C SER A 160 13.05 -7.11 -2.02
N GLY A 161 11.71 -7.01 -2.15
CA GLY A 161 10.86 -6.14 -1.34
C GLY A 161 10.68 -4.73 -1.91
N ILE A 162 11.34 -4.37 -3.01
CA ILE A 162 11.07 -3.12 -3.69
C ILE A 162 9.81 -3.24 -4.56
N TRP A 163 9.16 -2.10 -4.76
CA TRP A 163 8.14 -1.93 -5.78
C TRP A 163 8.37 -0.62 -6.51
N LEU A 164 7.93 -0.54 -7.74
CA LEU A 164 7.97 0.68 -8.55
C LEU A 164 6.78 0.75 -9.51
N ARG A 165 6.46 1.94 -9.94
CA ARG A 165 5.55 2.19 -11.07
C ARG A 165 5.86 3.52 -11.76
N PRO A 166 5.42 3.70 -13.01
CA PRO A 166 5.43 5.02 -13.65
C PRO A 166 4.60 6.04 -12.86
N GLU A 167 5.06 7.28 -12.83
CA GLU A 167 4.35 8.42 -12.26
C GLU A 167 4.67 9.69 -13.06
N GLY A 168 3.70 10.21 -13.82
CA GLY A 168 3.92 11.34 -14.72
C GLY A 168 5.03 11.07 -15.74
N ALA A 169 6.06 11.92 -15.76
CA ALA A 169 7.24 11.75 -16.62
C ALA A 169 8.36 10.91 -15.99
N GLY A 170 8.16 10.40 -14.79
CA GLY A 170 9.14 9.62 -14.04
C GLY A 170 8.54 8.36 -13.45
N PHE A 171 9.06 8.01 -12.28
CA PHE A 171 8.70 6.81 -11.54
C PHE A 171 8.59 7.12 -10.06
N ILE A 172 7.79 6.34 -9.37
CA ILE A 172 7.86 6.23 -7.91
C ILE A 172 8.24 4.81 -7.52
N ALA A 173 8.99 4.71 -6.43
CA ALA A 173 9.36 3.43 -5.84
C ALA A 173 9.32 3.49 -4.32
N GLY A 174 9.23 2.32 -3.71
CA GLY A 174 9.32 2.14 -2.28
C GLY A 174 9.89 0.77 -1.93
N PHE A 175 10.08 0.57 -0.63
CA PHE A 175 10.64 -0.63 -0.08
C PHE A 175 9.82 -1.11 1.11
N CYS A 176 9.59 -2.41 1.18
CA CYS A 176 9.05 -3.08 2.36
C CYS A 176 10.20 -3.80 3.06
N PRO A 177 10.65 -3.30 4.22
CA PRO A 177 11.69 -3.97 4.99
C PRO A 177 11.17 -5.33 5.52
N PRO A 178 12.04 -6.25 5.88
CA PRO A 178 11.64 -7.46 6.59
C PRO A 178 11.04 -7.10 7.96
N GLU A 179 10.20 -7.98 8.48
CA GLU A 179 9.38 -7.71 9.67
C GLU A 179 10.21 -7.34 10.92
N ASP A 180 11.35 -7.97 11.10
CA ASP A 180 12.29 -7.70 12.20
C ASP A 180 12.99 -6.33 12.11
N ALA A 181 13.00 -5.72 10.92
CA ALA A 181 13.52 -4.38 10.65
C ALA A 181 12.42 -3.33 10.39
N ASP A 182 11.18 -3.64 10.72
CA ASP A 182 10.00 -2.82 10.42
C ASP A 182 9.27 -2.45 11.74
N PRO A 183 9.78 -1.48 12.50
CA PRO A 183 9.25 -1.14 13.81
C PRO A 183 7.82 -0.60 13.73
N ASP A 184 7.06 -0.85 14.80
CA ASP A 184 5.70 -0.33 15.00
C ASP A 184 5.75 1.13 15.46
N ASP A 185 6.35 1.97 14.65
CA ASP A 185 6.67 3.36 14.92
C ASP A 185 6.17 4.24 13.75
N LEU A 186 5.70 5.45 14.05
CA LEU A 186 5.10 6.38 13.11
C LEU A 186 5.78 7.75 13.07
N PRO A 187 7.10 7.86 12.91
CA PRO A 187 7.65 9.12 12.47
C PRO A 187 7.15 9.41 11.06
N LEU A 188 6.63 10.61 10.82
CA LEU A 188 6.18 11.03 9.49
C LEU A 188 7.31 11.59 8.64
N ASP A 189 8.51 11.74 9.22
CA ASP A 189 9.67 12.20 8.48
C ASP A 189 10.13 11.15 7.46
N PRO A 190 10.41 11.53 6.21
CA PRO A 190 10.93 10.62 5.21
C PRO A 190 12.29 10.03 5.63
N ASP A 191 12.48 8.75 5.37
CA ASP A 191 13.77 8.10 5.54
C ASP A 191 14.60 8.25 4.24
N HIS A 192 15.33 9.35 4.14
CA HIS A 192 16.15 9.64 2.95
C HIS A 192 17.28 8.63 2.75
N ALA A 193 17.85 8.10 3.84
CA ALA A 193 18.94 7.11 3.76
C ALA A 193 18.44 5.77 3.19
N ALA A 194 17.17 5.44 3.33
CA ALA A 194 16.62 4.21 2.79
C ALA A 194 16.71 4.14 1.27
N PHE A 195 16.71 5.29 0.56
CA PHE A 195 16.86 5.28 -0.89
C PHE A 195 18.22 4.73 -1.32
N GLU A 196 19.28 5.30 -0.79
CA GLU A 196 20.66 4.92 -1.15
C GLU A 196 21.04 3.53 -0.63
N ASN A 197 20.57 3.18 0.58
CA ASN A 197 20.95 1.95 1.24
C ASN A 197 20.13 0.73 0.79
N HIS A 198 18.88 0.93 0.41
CA HIS A 198 17.94 -0.19 0.18
C HIS A 198 17.22 -0.14 -1.16
N VAL A 199 16.82 1.04 -1.63
CA VAL A 199 15.94 1.15 -2.81
C VAL A 199 16.75 1.19 -4.10
N TRP A 200 17.66 2.14 -4.23
CA TRP A 200 18.41 2.34 -5.46
C TRP A 200 19.24 1.11 -5.87
N PRO A 201 20.03 0.46 -5.01
CA PRO A 201 20.82 -0.71 -5.42
C PRO A 201 19.94 -1.83 -6.00
N LYS A 202 18.80 -2.11 -5.39
CA LYS A 202 17.87 -3.14 -5.84
C LYS A 202 17.14 -2.73 -7.13
N LEU A 203 16.82 -1.44 -7.28
CA LEU A 203 16.26 -0.91 -8.53
C LEU A 203 17.24 -1.07 -9.69
N ALA A 204 18.51 -0.71 -9.49
CA ALA A 204 19.56 -0.80 -10.51
C ALA A 204 19.88 -2.26 -10.88
N GLU A 205 19.89 -3.17 -9.89
CA GLU A 205 20.04 -4.61 -10.12
C GLU A 205 18.92 -5.16 -10.99
N ARG A 206 17.67 -4.80 -10.70
CA ARG A 206 16.49 -5.29 -11.43
C ARG A 206 16.28 -4.61 -12.78
N ILE A 207 16.64 -3.35 -12.88
CA ILE A 207 16.47 -2.53 -14.09
C ILE A 207 17.77 -1.72 -14.28
N PRO A 208 18.75 -2.24 -15.07
CA PRO A 208 20.07 -1.61 -15.22
C PRO A 208 20.02 -0.14 -15.68
N ALA A 209 18.97 0.27 -16.41
CA ALA A 209 18.76 1.66 -16.79
C ALA A 209 18.68 2.62 -15.59
N PHE A 210 18.33 2.13 -14.40
CA PHE A 210 18.21 2.94 -13.19
C PHE A 210 19.55 3.21 -12.48
N GLU A 211 20.69 2.72 -13.00
CA GLU A 211 21.98 3.24 -12.60
C GLU A 211 22.12 4.74 -12.86
N ALA A 212 21.45 5.25 -13.91
CA ALA A 212 21.46 6.65 -14.32
C ALA A 212 20.25 7.45 -13.85
N LEU A 213 19.46 6.95 -12.87
CA LEU A 213 18.31 7.68 -12.35
C LEU A 213 18.71 8.97 -11.62
N ARG A 214 17.75 9.89 -11.50
CA ARG A 214 17.86 11.12 -10.72
C ARG A 214 16.71 11.19 -9.72
N LEU A 215 17.04 11.21 -8.44
CA LEU A 215 16.09 11.39 -7.34
C LEU A 215 15.62 12.86 -7.27
N HIS A 216 14.35 13.09 -6.89
CA HIS A 216 13.74 14.42 -6.74
C HIS A 216 13.22 14.66 -5.32
#